data_27fddf8c179cd799243f883f5004432d
#
_entry.id   27fddf8c179cd799243f883f5004432d
#
_cell.length_a   1.000
_cell.length_b   1.000
_cell.length_c   1.000
_cell.angle_alpha   90.00
_cell.angle_beta   90.00
_cell.angle_gamma   90.00
#
_symmetry.space_group_name_H-M   'P 1'
#
loop_
_entity.id
_entity.type
_entity.pdbx_description
1 polymer ?
#
loop_
_entity_poly.entity_id
_entity_poly.type
_entity_poly.pdbx_seq_one_letter_code
_entity_poly.pdbx_strand_id
1 'polypeptide(L)'
;DLRMSRGLGDVYKRQLYFFKTAVEPHIGGVQYFKVMSGKVHEGDDLTNADRGSKERMAQLFVCAGANRIPVQELVAGDIGCTVKLKDVKTGNTLNGKDCENRFNFIKYPNAKYSRAIKPVNEADVEKMMVILNRMREEDPTWEVEQSKELKQTIVHGQGEFHLRTLKWRLENNEKLQIKFEEPKIPYRETITKAARADYRHKKQSGGAGQFGEVHLIV
;
A
#
# COMPACT_ATOMS: atom_id res chain seq x y z
N ASP A 1 -10.13 -34.59 17.25
CA ASP A 1 -10.18 -34.15 18.64
C ASP A 1 -10.56 -32.65 18.69
N LEU A 2 -11.84 -32.42 19.02
CA LEU A 2 -12.48 -31.09 19.00
C LEU A 2 -11.88 -30.07 19.96
N ARG A 3 -11.02 -30.49 20.83
CA ARG A 3 -10.34 -29.62 21.80
C ARG A 3 -9.16 -28.86 21.22
N MET A 4 -8.59 -29.36 20.16
CA MET A 4 -7.39 -28.80 19.56
C MET A 4 -7.65 -27.55 18.72
N SER A 5 -8.81 -27.47 18.10
CA SER A 5 -9.15 -26.35 17.22
C SER A 5 -9.64 -25.10 17.95
N ARG A 6 -9.82 -25.17 19.25
CA ARG A 6 -10.42 -24.10 20.05
C ARG A 6 -9.57 -23.67 21.23
N GLY A 7 -8.42 -24.26 21.39
CA GLY A 7 -7.42 -23.76 22.31
C GLY A 7 -6.88 -22.44 21.80
N LEU A 8 -6.76 -21.46 22.68
CA LEU A 8 -6.12 -20.18 22.41
C LEU A 8 -4.60 -20.32 22.22
N GLY A 9 -4.18 -21.34 21.47
CA GLY A 9 -2.80 -21.64 21.15
C GLY A 9 -1.96 -22.10 22.33
N ASP A 10 -0.74 -22.47 22.03
CA ASP A 10 0.25 -22.88 23.03
C ASP A 10 0.63 -21.66 23.88
N VAL A 11 0.44 -21.73 25.19
CA VAL A 11 0.68 -20.62 26.14
C VAL A 11 2.10 -20.06 26.04
N TYR A 12 3.03 -20.87 25.56
CA TYR A 12 4.44 -20.50 25.39
C TYR A 12 4.77 -19.86 24.06
N LYS A 13 3.94 -19.98 23.04
CA LYS A 13 4.16 -19.43 21.72
C LYS A 13 3.43 -18.13 21.55
N ARG A 14 4.14 -17.02 21.61
CA ARG A 14 3.55 -15.70 21.38
C ARG A 14 3.31 -15.45 19.90
N GLN A 15 2.06 -15.12 19.55
CA GLN A 15 1.68 -14.83 18.18
C GLN A 15 0.61 -13.73 18.12
N LEU A 16 0.88 -12.69 17.37
CA LEU A 16 -0.01 -11.55 17.15
C LEU A 16 -0.36 -11.44 15.67
N TYR A 17 -1.63 -11.23 15.36
CA TYR A 17 -2.08 -10.97 14.01
C TYR A 17 -2.59 -9.53 13.87
N PHE A 18 -1.99 -8.77 12.96
CA PHE A 18 -2.33 -7.38 12.70
C PHE A 18 -3.38 -7.30 11.62
N PHE A 19 -4.59 -6.92 11.98
CA PHE A 19 -5.75 -6.97 11.08
C PHE A 19 -6.21 -5.60 10.59
N LYS A 20 -5.71 -4.50 11.17
CA LYS A 20 -6.10 -3.14 10.79
C LYS A 20 -5.00 -2.14 11.11
N THR A 21 -4.78 -1.21 10.19
CA THR A 21 -3.99 0.00 10.42
C THR A 21 -4.91 1.21 10.29
N ALA A 22 -4.79 2.16 11.20
CA ALA A 22 -5.41 3.47 11.11
C ALA A 22 -4.33 4.54 11.24
N VAL A 23 -4.47 5.65 10.53
CA VAL A 23 -3.55 6.77 10.67
C VAL A 23 -4.27 7.94 11.34
N GLU A 24 -3.74 8.33 12.48
CA GLU A 24 -4.32 9.43 13.25
C GLU A 24 -3.44 10.68 13.21
N PRO A 25 -4.04 11.87 13.14
CA PRO A 25 -3.29 13.12 13.23
C PRO A 25 -2.44 13.15 14.51
N HIS A 26 -1.20 13.62 14.41
CA HIS A 26 -0.22 13.78 15.50
C HIS A 26 0.36 12.49 16.09
N ILE A 27 -0.24 11.31 15.86
CA ILE A 27 0.24 10.02 16.40
C ILE A 27 0.90 9.19 15.32
N GLY A 28 0.41 9.31 14.09
CA GLY A 28 0.82 8.48 12.96
C GLY A 28 0.05 7.16 12.90
N GLY A 29 0.71 6.09 12.49
CA GLY A 29 0.10 4.77 12.36
C GLY A 29 -0.24 4.15 13.71
N VAL A 30 -1.50 3.73 13.84
CA VAL A 30 -2.01 2.92 14.95
C VAL A 30 -2.33 1.55 14.38
N GLN A 31 -1.64 0.53 14.84
CA GLN A 31 -1.83 -0.83 14.39
C GLN A 31 -2.65 -1.62 15.39
N TYR A 32 -3.76 -2.18 14.91
CA TYR A 32 -4.66 -3.04 15.69
C TYR A 32 -4.29 -4.50 15.46
N PHE A 33 -4.21 -5.24 16.55
CA PHE A 33 -3.85 -6.65 16.51
C PHE A 33 -4.72 -7.48 17.45
N LYS A 34 -4.79 -8.77 17.16
CA LYS A 34 -5.33 -9.78 18.07
C LYS A 34 -4.20 -10.67 18.56
N VAL A 35 -4.18 -10.94 19.85
CA VAL A 35 -3.30 -11.95 20.43
C VAL A 35 -3.89 -13.32 20.10
N MET A 36 -3.21 -14.06 19.23
CA MET A 36 -3.69 -15.36 18.75
C MET A 36 -3.26 -16.49 19.69
N SER A 37 -2.07 -16.36 20.30
CA SER A 37 -1.56 -17.27 21.30
C SER A 37 -0.57 -16.60 22.24
N GLY A 38 -0.44 -17.14 23.43
CA GLY A 38 0.46 -16.65 24.47
C GLY A 38 0.02 -15.32 25.09
N LYS A 39 1.01 -14.54 25.50
CA LYS A 39 0.85 -13.23 26.13
C LYS A 39 1.86 -12.25 25.52
N VAL A 40 1.47 -10.98 25.43
CA VAL A 40 2.38 -9.91 25.05
C VAL A 40 2.42 -8.86 26.14
N HIS A 41 3.62 -8.38 26.44
CA HIS A 41 3.87 -7.31 27.43
C HIS A 41 4.39 -6.06 26.74
N GLU A 42 4.19 -4.95 27.38
CA GLU A 42 4.84 -3.71 27.01
C GLU A 42 6.38 -3.90 27.04
N GLY A 43 7.04 -3.47 25.97
CA GLY A 43 8.49 -3.61 25.80
C GLY A 43 8.96 -4.92 25.17
N ASP A 44 8.08 -5.87 24.89
CA ASP A 44 8.43 -7.13 24.22
C ASP A 44 9.01 -6.89 22.82
N ASP A 45 10.05 -7.64 22.48
CA ASP A 45 10.61 -7.70 21.13
C ASP A 45 10.03 -8.92 20.38
N LEU A 46 9.42 -8.66 19.23
CA LEU A 46 8.80 -9.65 18.37
C LEU A 46 9.42 -9.60 16.97
N THR A 47 9.30 -10.69 16.23
CA THR A 47 9.76 -10.78 14.85
C THR A 47 8.56 -10.81 13.90
N ASN A 48 8.56 -9.96 12.90
CA ASN A 48 7.59 -10.00 11.82
C ASN A 48 7.89 -11.20 10.92
N ALA A 49 7.02 -12.22 10.97
CA ALA A 49 7.19 -13.47 10.22
C ALA A 49 7.09 -13.29 8.70
N ASP A 50 6.45 -12.21 8.24
CA ASP A 50 6.25 -11.92 6.83
C ASP A 50 7.41 -11.12 6.21
N ARG A 51 8.12 -10.33 7.03
CA ARG A 51 9.15 -9.38 6.58
C ARG A 51 10.53 -9.62 7.19
N GLY A 52 10.62 -10.43 8.23
CA GLY A 52 11.87 -10.70 8.96
C GLY A 52 12.35 -9.55 9.83
N SER A 53 11.60 -8.45 9.91
CA SER A 53 11.97 -7.30 10.74
C SER A 53 11.70 -7.55 12.22
N LYS A 54 12.53 -6.94 13.10
CA LYS A 54 12.31 -6.95 14.54
C LYS A 54 11.51 -5.71 14.95
N GLU A 55 10.46 -5.93 15.72
CA GLU A 55 9.54 -4.91 16.19
C GLU A 55 9.45 -4.92 17.71
N ARG A 56 9.45 -3.74 18.30
CA ARG A 56 9.31 -3.59 19.74
C ARG A 56 7.91 -3.07 20.08
N MET A 57 7.20 -3.81 20.93
CA MET A 57 5.88 -3.44 21.44
C MET A 57 6.01 -2.39 22.54
N ALA A 58 6.41 -1.17 22.17
CA ALA A 58 6.77 -0.12 23.10
C ALA A 58 5.62 0.30 24.03
N GLN A 59 4.40 0.28 23.53
CA GLN A 59 3.19 0.61 24.28
C GLN A 59 2.04 -0.28 23.83
N LEU A 60 1.22 -0.72 24.78
CA LEU A 60 0.03 -1.51 24.53
C LEU A 60 -1.21 -0.74 25.01
N PHE A 61 -2.25 -0.80 24.20
CA PHE A 61 -3.53 -0.17 24.53
C PHE A 61 -4.71 -1.10 24.22
N VAL A 62 -5.76 -0.94 24.99
CA VAL A 62 -7.11 -1.40 24.64
C VAL A 62 -7.90 -0.18 24.17
N CYS A 63 -8.57 -0.31 23.03
CA CYS A 63 -9.32 0.79 22.43
C CYS A 63 -10.83 0.67 22.72
N ALA A 64 -11.39 1.70 23.30
CA ALA A 64 -12.83 1.88 23.51
C ALA A 64 -13.29 3.10 22.71
N GLY A 65 -13.66 2.88 21.44
CA GLY A 65 -13.92 3.98 20.51
C GLY A 65 -12.65 4.81 20.26
N ALA A 66 -12.72 6.11 20.51
CA ALA A 66 -11.57 7.03 20.39
C ALA A 66 -10.62 6.96 21.60
N ASN A 67 -11.05 6.38 22.71
CA ASN A 67 -10.26 6.34 23.94
C ASN A 67 -9.29 5.13 23.90
N ARG A 68 -8.03 5.38 24.24
CA ARG A 68 -7.00 4.36 24.41
C ARG A 68 -6.65 4.24 25.88
N ILE A 69 -6.82 3.06 26.40
CA ILE A 69 -6.50 2.72 27.78
C ILE A 69 -5.18 1.96 27.76
N PRO A 70 -4.09 2.49 28.35
CA PRO A 70 -2.82 1.80 28.40
C PRO A 70 -2.93 0.55 29.27
N VAL A 71 -2.31 -0.54 28.83
CA VAL A 71 -2.24 -1.81 29.54
C VAL A 71 -0.82 -2.35 29.50
N GLN A 72 -0.43 -3.11 30.52
CA GLN A 72 0.91 -3.67 30.60
C GLN A 72 0.99 -5.04 29.88
N GLU A 73 -0.11 -5.76 29.84
CA GLU A 73 -0.16 -7.09 29.22
C GLU A 73 -1.50 -7.28 28.47
N LEU A 74 -1.44 -8.11 27.41
CA LEU A 74 -2.60 -8.64 26.70
C LEU A 74 -2.41 -10.14 26.53
N VAL A 75 -3.51 -10.90 26.68
CA VAL A 75 -3.50 -12.37 26.63
C VAL A 75 -4.20 -12.90 25.39
N ALA A 76 -3.98 -14.17 25.08
CA ALA A 76 -4.60 -14.83 23.94
C ALA A 76 -6.12 -14.65 23.92
N GLY A 77 -6.63 -14.14 22.77
CA GLY A 77 -8.03 -13.76 22.58
C GLY A 77 -8.26 -12.25 22.63
N ASP A 78 -7.41 -11.50 23.32
CA ASP A 78 -7.54 -10.04 23.43
C ASP A 78 -7.26 -9.33 22.11
N ILE A 79 -7.93 -8.19 21.93
CA ILE A 79 -7.68 -7.24 20.86
C ILE A 79 -7.08 -5.99 21.47
N GLY A 80 -5.91 -5.62 20.98
CA GLY A 80 -5.21 -4.42 21.38
C GLY A 80 -4.78 -3.58 20.20
N CYS A 81 -4.20 -2.44 20.52
CA CYS A 81 -3.49 -1.65 19.52
C CYS A 81 -2.15 -1.15 20.08
N THR A 82 -1.26 -0.82 19.16
CA THR A 82 0.04 -0.24 19.44
C THR A 82 0.37 0.86 18.44
N VAL A 83 1.37 1.64 18.73
CA VAL A 83 1.83 2.75 17.91
C VAL A 83 3.33 2.64 17.64
N LYS A 84 3.81 3.38 16.63
CA LYS A 84 5.25 3.52 16.32
C LYS A 84 5.96 2.22 15.91
N LEU A 85 5.25 1.23 15.37
CA LEU A 85 5.90 0.11 14.71
C LEU A 85 6.53 0.59 13.39
N LYS A 86 7.69 0.00 13.04
CA LYS A 86 8.48 0.47 11.91
C LYS A 86 8.04 -0.14 10.59
N ASP A 87 7.80 -1.44 10.59
CA ASP A 87 7.56 -2.21 9.36
C ASP A 87 6.47 -3.26 9.54
N VAL A 88 5.34 -2.85 10.12
CA VAL A 88 4.17 -3.71 10.29
C VAL A 88 3.01 -3.18 9.49
N LYS A 89 2.41 -4.04 8.68
CA LYS A 89 1.24 -3.75 7.85
C LYS A 89 0.07 -4.65 8.21
N THR A 90 -1.12 -4.24 7.77
CA THR A 90 -2.32 -5.08 7.86
C THR A 90 -2.09 -6.42 7.18
N GLY A 91 -2.42 -7.51 7.87
CA GLY A 91 -2.18 -8.89 7.43
C GLY A 91 -0.87 -9.50 7.94
N ASN A 92 0.02 -8.73 8.59
CA ASN A 92 1.25 -9.29 9.13
C ASN A 92 1.05 -10.07 10.43
N THR A 93 1.94 -11.02 10.63
CA THR A 93 2.04 -11.84 11.85
C THR A 93 3.33 -11.50 12.59
N LEU A 94 3.22 -11.13 13.86
CA LEU A 94 4.38 -10.96 14.73
C LEU A 94 4.49 -12.14 15.70
N ASN A 95 5.68 -12.71 15.79
CA ASN A 95 5.98 -13.90 16.57
C ASN A 95 6.99 -13.62 17.67
N GLY A 96 6.84 -14.34 18.79
CA GLY A 96 7.92 -14.52 19.75
C GLY A 96 9.03 -15.43 19.18
N LYS A 97 10.12 -15.58 19.94
CA LYS A 97 11.33 -16.32 19.51
C LYS A 97 11.06 -17.79 19.14
N ASP A 98 10.04 -18.39 19.71
CA ASP A 98 9.76 -19.82 19.60
C ASP A 98 8.64 -20.18 18.62
N CYS A 99 8.27 -19.24 17.74
CA CYS A 99 7.22 -19.43 16.76
C CYS A 99 7.67 -18.89 15.39
N GLU A 100 7.58 -19.73 14.36
CA GLU A 100 7.88 -19.36 12.97
C GLU A 100 6.64 -19.33 12.07
N ASN A 101 5.50 -19.77 12.59
CA ASN A 101 4.27 -19.83 11.84
C ASN A 101 3.74 -18.43 11.50
N ARG A 102 3.13 -18.31 10.35
CA ARG A 102 2.43 -17.08 9.92
C ARG A 102 0.98 -17.39 9.54
N PHE A 103 0.12 -16.43 9.76
CA PHE A 103 -1.25 -16.50 9.24
C PHE A 103 -1.28 -16.18 7.75
N ASN A 104 -2.20 -16.81 7.04
CA ASN A 104 -2.42 -16.51 5.64
C ASN A 104 -2.92 -15.07 5.49
N PHE A 105 -2.45 -14.38 4.45
CA PHE A 105 -3.00 -13.08 4.08
C PHE A 105 -4.48 -13.19 3.72
N ILE A 106 -5.24 -12.19 4.15
CA ILE A 106 -6.62 -12.02 3.70
C ILE A 106 -6.59 -11.68 2.21
N LYS A 107 -7.29 -12.47 1.39
CA LYS A 107 -7.49 -12.15 -0.02
C LYS A 107 -8.59 -11.09 -0.13
N TYR A 108 -8.19 -9.88 -0.43
CA TYR A 108 -9.12 -8.81 -0.74
C TYR A 108 -9.69 -8.98 -2.15
N PRO A 109 -10.93 -8.51 -2.41
CA PRO A 109 -11.48 -8.53 -3.75
C PRO A 109 -10.67 -7.60 -4.66
N ASN A 110 -10.47 -8.01 -5.90
CA ASN A 110 -9.80 -7.18 -6.90
C ASN A 110 -10.61 -5.91 -7.18
N ALA A 111 -9.91 -4.81 -7.39
CA ALA A 111 -10.52 -3.55 -7.77
C ALA A 111 -11.22 -3.67 -9.14
N LYS A 112 -12.42 -3.09 -9.26
CA LYS A 112 -13.27 -3.20 -10.47
C LYS A 112 -13.53 -1.86 -11.14
N TYR A 113 -13.17 -0.77 -10.51
CA TYR A 113 -13.44 0.58 -11.00
C TYR A 113 -12.18 1.44 -10.88
N SER A 114 -11.83 2.14 -11.97
CA SER A 114 -10.60 2.88 -12.07
C SER A 114 -10.84 4.30 -12.55
N ARG A 115 -10.11 5.26 -12.00
CA ARG A 115 -10.08 6.65 -12.44
C ARG A 115 -8.65 7.19 -12.38
N ALA A 116 -8.30 8.02 -13.34
CA ALA A 116 -7.12 8.83 -13.23
C ALA A 116 -7.36 9.97 -12.24
N ILE A 117 -6.40 10.24 -11.38
CA ILE A 117 -6.48 11.28 -10.35
C ILE A 117 -5.36 12.28 -10.55
N LYS A 118 -5.69 13.56 -10.43
CA LYS A 118 -4.68 14.63 -10.38
C LYS A 118 -5.09 15.69 -9.36
N PRO A 119 -4.14 16.34 -8.71
CA PRO A 119 -4.45 17.49 -7.87
C PRO A 119 -4.84 18.68 -8.75
N VAL A 120 -5.61 19.59 -8.20
CA VAL A 120 -5.99 20.84 -8.88
C VAL A 120 -4.75 21.73 -9.05
N ASN A 121 -3.87 21.75 -8.05
CA ASN A 121 -2.59 22.44 -8.09
C ASN A 121 -1.47 21.42 -8.35
N GLU A 122 -0.71 21.60 -9.43
CA GLU A 122 0.36 20.68 -9.81
C GLU A 122 1.48 20.56 -8.75
N ALA A 123 1.69 21.58 -7.92
CA ALA A 123 2.64 21.52 -6.82
C ALA A 123 2.28 20.47 -5.75
N ASP A 124 1.04 20.03 -5.69
CA ASP A 124 0.55 19.08 -4.69
C ASP A 124 0.69 17.60 -5.11
N VAL A 125 1.32 17.28 -6.24
CA VAL A 125 1.45 15.90 -6.75
C VAL A 125 2.16 15.00 -5.75
N GLU A 126 3.29 15.44 -5.19
CA GLU A 126 4.04 14.65 -4.20
C GLU A 126 3.23 14.44 -2.93
N LYS A 127 2.59 15.50 -2.42
CA LYS A 127 1.70 15.44 -1.27
C LYS A 127 0.57 14.43 -1.50
N MET A 128 -0.06 14.48 -2.68
CA MET A 128 -1.12 13.54 -3.07
C MET A 128 -0.62 12.10 -3.01
N MET A 129 0.57 11.81 -3.53
CA MET A 129 1.13 10.46 -3.53
C MET A 129 1.40 9.94 -2.13
N VAL A 130 1.93 10.76 -1.25
CA VAL A 130 2.16 10.40 0.16
C VAL A 130 0.84 10.03 0.84
N ILE A 131 -0.20 10.85 0.62
CA ILE A 131 -1.53 10.62 1.21
C ILE A 131 -2.17 9.34 0.65
N LEU A 132 -2.13 9.14 -0.68
CA LEU A 132 -2.69 7.94 -1.32
C LEU A 132 -2.02 6.66 -0.83
N ASN A 133 -0.69 6.65 -0.68
CA ASN A 133 0.03 5.51 -0.14
C ASN A 133 -0.36 5.21 1.31
N ARG A 134 -0.56 6.24 2.12
CA ARG A 134 -1.04 6.10 3.49
C ARG A 134 -2.45 5.52 3.54
N MET A 135 -3.37 6.04 2.70
CA MET A 135 -4.74 5.55 2.63
C MET A 135 -4.81 4.08 2.18
N ARG A 136 -3.89 3.65 1.30
CA ARG A 136 -3.74 2.25 0.92
C ARG A 136 -3.30 1.35 2.08
N GLU A 137 -2.55 1.87 3.04
CA GLU A 137 -2.19 1.10 4.24
C GLU A 137 -3.37 0.93 5.19
N GLU A 138 -4.27 1.91 5.25
CA GLU A 138 -5.51 1.83 6.03
C GLU A 138 -6.53 0.88 5.40
N ASP A 139 -6.67 0.94 4.09
CA ASP A 139 -7.61 0.12 3.32
C ASP A 139 -6.88 -0.58 2.17
N PRO A 140 -6.51 -1.86 2.32
CA PRO A 140 -5.80 -2.62 1.29
C PRO A 140 -6.60 -2.89 0.00
N THR A 141 -7.89 -2.52 -0.05
CA THR A 141 -8.70 -2.64 -1.26
C THR A 141 -8.51 -1.47 -2.25
N TRP A 142 -7.77 -0.43 -1.84
CA TRP A 142 -7.30 0.63 -2.72
C TRP A 142 -6.01 0.20 -3.43
N GLU A 143 -5.99 0.36 -4.73
CA GLU A 143 -4.76 0.22 -5.51
C GLU A 143 -4.42 1.56 -6.16
N VAL A 144 -3.15 1.89 -6.17
CA VAL A 144 -2.61 3.12 -6.78
C VAL A 144 -1.53 2.73 -7.76
N GLU A 145 -1.74 3.06 -9.03
CA GLU A 145 -0.82 2.81 -10.11
C GLU A 145 -0.27 4.13 -10.66
N GLN A 146 1.03 4.19 -10.84
CA GLN A 146 1.68 5.28 -11.57
C GLN A 146 2.09 4.81 -12.96
N SER A 147 1.35 5.21 -13.98
CA SER A 147 1.73 4.99 -15.36
C SER A 147 2.77 6.01 -15.81
N LYS A 148 4.03 5.60 -15.90
CA LYS A 148 5.13 6.44 -16.39
C LYS A 148 4.95 6.80 -17.86
N GLU A 149 4.43 5.86 -18.66
CA GLU A 149 4.19 6.03 -20.11
C GLU A 149 3.16 7.12 -20.37
N LEU A 150 2.05 7.08 -19.65
CA LEU A 150 0.94 8.02 -19.84
C LEU A 150 1.00 9.25 -18.91
N LYS A 151 1.99 9.28 -18.01
CA LYS A 151 2.16 10.32 -16.98
C LYS A 151 0.87 10.54 -16.18
N GLN A 152 0.24 9.44 -15.77
CA GLN A 152 -0.99 9.46 -14.99
C GLN A 152 -0.84 8.67 -13.71
N THR A 153 -1.48 9.14 -12.66
CA THR A 153 -1.77 8.35 -11.46
C THR A 153 -3.19 7.82 -11.57
N ILE A 154 -3.33 6.51 -11.48
CA ILE A 154 -4.63 5.83 -11.56
C ILE A 154 -4.92 5.24 -10.20
N VAL A 155 -6.13 5.45 -9.71
CA VAL A 155 -6.64 4.84 -8.48
C VAL A 155 -7.71 3.82 -8.84
N HIS A 156 -7.58 2.64 -8.24
CA HIS A 156 -8.51 1.54 -8.44
C HIS A 156 -9.25 1.28 -7.13
N GLY A 157 -10.52 0.98 -7.21
CA GLY A 157 -11.37 0.69 -6.06
C GLY A 157 -12.49 -0.29 -6.42
N GLN A 158 -13.32 -0.62 -5.44
CA GLN A 158 -14.38 -1.60 -5.60
C GLN A 158 -15.56 -1.07 -6.43
N GLY A 159 -15.70 0.25 -6.57
CA GLY A 159 -16.76 0.88 -7.32
C GLY A 159 -16.71 2.40 -7.24
N GLU A 160 -17.64 3.08 -7.93
CA GLU A 160 -17.68 4.53 -7.99
C GLU A 160 -17.81 5.17 -6.60
N PHE A 161 -18.69 4.63 -5.76
CA PHE A 161 -18.88 5.15 -4.40
C PHE A 161 -17.59 5.07 -3.57
N HIS A 162 -16.83 4.02 -3.74
CA HIS A 162 -15.54 3.86 -3.07
C HIS A 162 -14.58 5.00 -3.48
N LEU A 163 -14.48 5.31 -4.79
CA LEU A 163 -13.66 6.44 -5.26
C LEU A 163 -14.20 7.81 -4.82
N ARG A 164 -15.52 7.97 -4.73
CA ARG A 164 -16.11 9.19 -4.15
C ARG A 164 -15.74 9.38 -2.69
N THR A 165 -15.69 8.30 -1.91
CA THR A 165 -15.23 8.32 -0.51
C THR A 165 -13.76 8.73 -0.42
N LEU A 166 -12.90 8.21 -1.32
CA LEU A 166 -11.51 8.64 -1.43
C LEU A 166 -11.42 10.15 -1.67
N LYS A 167 -12.14 10.66 -2.67
CA LYS A 167 -12.17 12.09 -2.99
C LYS A 167 -12.61 12.92 -1.78
N TRP A 168 -13.68 12.53 -1.15
CA TRP A 168 -14.20 13.21 0.03
C TRP A 168 -13.15 13.27 1.17
N ARG A 169 -12.45 12.17 1.43
CA ARG A 169 -11.38 12.12 2.45
C ARG A 169 -10.22 13.04 2.09
N LEU A 170 -9.79 13.06 0.83
CA LEU A 170 -8.73 13.95 0.36
C LEU A 170 -9.10 15.43 0.52
N GLU A 171 -10.33 15.79 0.15
CA GLU A 171 -10.78 17.18 0.16
C GLU A 171 -11.09 17.68 1.58
N ASN A 172 -11.75 16.84 2.41
CA ASN A 172 -12.22 17.28 3.73
C ASN A 172 -11.21 17.06 4.86
N ASN A 173 -10.51 15.90 4.85
CA ASN A 173 -9.55 15.58 5.90
C ASN A 173 -8.16 16.14 5.59
N GLU A 174 -7.69 15.97 4.36
CA GLU A 174 -6.33 16.33 3.95
C GLU A 174 -6.23 17.72 3.33
N LYS A 175 -7.38 18.39 3.09
CA LYS A 175 -7.46 19.70 2.43
C LYS A 175 -6.77 19.73 1.06
N LEU A 176 -6.85 18.62 0.33
CA LEU A 176 -6.27 18.45 -0.99
C LEU A 176 -7.35 18.35 -2.04
N GLN A 177 -7.47 19.37 -2.87
CA GLN A 177 -8.43 19.40 -3.98
C GLN A 177 -7.96 18.54 -5.15
N ILE A 178 -8.80 17.63 -5.62
CA ILE A 178 -8.45 16.71 -6.71
C ILE A 178 -9.51 16.69 -7.80
N LYS A 179 -9.10 16.27 -9.00
CA LYS A 179 -9.99 15.97 -10.14
C LYS A 179 -9.82 14.51 -10.56
N PHE A 180 -10.94 13.88 -10.87
CA PHE A 180 -10.95 12.58 -11.56
C PHE A 180 -11.06 12.78 -13.06
N GLU A 181 -10.34 11.97 -13.80
CA GLU A 181 -10.37 11.90 -15.26
C GLU A 181 -10.54 10.46 -15.72
N GLU A 182 -10.90 10.27 -16.98
CA GLU A 182 -10.85 8.93 -17.59
C GLU A 182 -9.41 8.48 -17.73
N PRO A 183 -9.09 7.23 -17.35
CA PRO A 183 -7.77 6.67 -17.58
C PRO A 183 -7.47 6.62 -19.08
N LYS A 184 -6.30 7.08 -19.49
CA LYS A 184 -5.85 6.92 -20.86
C LYS A 184 -5.48 5.46 -21.12
N ILE A 185 -5.78 4.99 -22.32
CA ILE A 185 -5.43 3.64 -22.75
C ILE A 185 -4.10 3.72 -23.50
N PRO A 186 -3.07 2.96 -23.12
CA PRO A 186 -1.81 2.93 -23.85
C PRO A 186 -1.98 2.15 -25.17
N TYR A 187 -2.40 2.83 -26.21
CA TYR A 187 -2.44 2.23 -27.53
C TYR A 187 -1.02 1.96 -28.06
N ARG A 188 -0.84 0.81 -28.66
CA ARG A 188 0.39 0.45 -29.33
C ARG A 188 0.09 0.24 -30.80
N GLU A 189 0.91 0.87 -31.62
CA GLU A 189 0.85 0.69 -33.06
C GLU A 189 1.75 -0.48 -33.45
N THR A 190 1.33 -1.19 -34.50
CA THR A 190 2.13 -2.22 -35.15
C THR A 190 1.97 -2.11 -36.66
N ILE A 191 2.97 -2.56 -37.37
CA ILE A 191 2.92 -2.63 -38.83
C ILE A 191 2.20 -3.92 -39.26
N THR A 192 1.39 -3.81 -40.32
CA THR A 192 0.65 -4.93 -40.88
C THR A 192 1.28 -5.47 -42.17
N LYS A 193 2.21 -4.74 -42.77
CA LYS A 193 2.94 -5.11 -43.99
C LYS A 193 4.39 -4.66 -43.88
N ALA A 194 5.31 -5.50 -44.37
CA ALA A 194 6.70 -5.10 -44.50
C ALA A 194 6.84 -3.93 -45.48
N ALA A 195 7.56 -2.92 -45.08
CA ALA A 195 7.84 -1.75 -45.91
C ALA A 195 9.35 -1.47 -45.94
N ARG A 196 9.80 -0.92 -47.05
CA ARG A 196 11.18 -0.45 -47.23
C ARG A 196 11.15 1.04 -47.40
N ALA A 197 12.06 1.71 -46.73
CA ALA A 197 12.26 3.15 -46.90
C ALA A 197 13.75 3.46 -46.83
N ASP A 198 14.19 4.34 -47.69
CA ASP A 198 15.55 4.88 -47.67
C ASP A 198 15.51 6.39 -47.55
N TYR A 199 16.46 6.92 -46.84
CA TYR A 199 16.65 8.35 -46.73
C TYR A 199 18.11 8.69 -46.78
N ARG A 200 18.43 9.66 -47.66
CA ARG A 200 19.78 10.18 -47.85
C ARG A 200 19.79 11.68 -47.41
N HIS A 201 20.54 11.93 -46.38
CA HIS A 201 20.82 13.32 -45.95
C HIS A 201 22.12 13.80 -46.61
N LYS A 202 22.02 14.83 -47.41
CA LYS A 202 23.17 15.49 -48.01
C LYS A 202 22.99 17.00 -47.84
N LYS A 203 23.83 17.62 -47.01
CA LYS A 203 23.82 19.04 -46.82
C LYS A 203 25.25 19.58 -46.94
N GLN A 204 25.46 20.52 -47.85
CA GLN A 204 26.74 21.19 -48.05
C GLN A 204 26.51 22.71 -48.03
N SER A 205 27.00 23.33 -46.99
CA SER A 205 26.92 24.79 -46.82
C SER A 205 28.28 25.29 -46.34
N GLY A 206 29.28 25.28 -47.31
CA GLY A 206 30.65 25.74 -47.04
C GLY A 206 31.47 24.78 -46.18
N GLY A 207 32.65 24.37 -46.60
CA GLY A 207 33.52 23.44 -45.86
C GLY A 207 33.11 21.98 -45.93
N ALA A 208 33.35 21.20 -44.87
CA ALA A 208 33.03 19.78 -44.82
C ALA A 208 31.52 19.58 -44.83
N GLY A 209 31.00 18.86 -45.86
CA GLY A 209 29.58 18.52 -45.99
C GLY A 209 29.11 17.46 -45.00
N GLN A 210 27.83 17.50 -44.67
CA GLN A 210 27.17 16.44 -43.89
C GLN A 210 26.56 15.41 -44.87
N PHE A 211 26.86 14.13 -44.61
CA PHE A 211 26.32 13.04 -45.40
C PHE A 211 25.90 11.88 -44.48
N GLY A 212 24.75 11.35 -44.72
CA GLY A 212 24.25 10.17 -44.05
C GLY A 212 23.18 9.51 -44.90
N GLU A 213 23.20 8.18 -44.99
CA GLU A 213 22.23 7.40 -45.74
C GLU A 213 21.76 6.25 -44.85
N VAL A 214 20.45 6.07 -44.80
CA VAL A 214 19.81 5.04 -43.97
C VAL A 214 18.83 4.26 -44.86
N HIS A 215 18.96 2.95 -44.87
CA HIS A 215 18.01 2.03 -45.48
C HIS A 215 17.32 1.25 -44.37
N LEU A 216 16.00 1.33 -44.28
CA LEU A 216 15.18 0.64 -43.30
C LEU A 216 14.27 -0.36 -43.97
N ILE A 217 14.17 -1.52 -43.36
CA ILE A 217 13.14 -2.51 -43.66
C ILE A 217 12.40 -2.76 -42.35
N VAL A 218 11.11 -2.52 -42.33
CA VAL A 218 10.25 -2.65 -41.16
C VAL A 218 9.19 -3.68 -41.43
#